data_25c51e4c850a0395d1afa1357af83f83
#
_entry.id   25c51e4c850a0395d1afa1357af83f83
#
_cell.length_a   1.000
_cell.length_b   1.000
_cell.length_c   1.000
_cell.angle_alpha   90.00
_cell.angle_beta   90.00
_cell.angle_gamma   90.00
#
_symmetry.space_group_name_H-M   'P 1'
#
loop_
_entity.id
_entity.type
_entity.pdbx_description
1 polymer ?
#
loop_
_entity_poly.entity_id
_entity_poly.type
_entity_poly.pdbx_seq_one_letter_code
_entity_poly.pdbx_strand_id
1 'polypeptide(L)'
;VENGYKKDEILENMADIMGIYVPGYYTVDYKSDGTIKDFEPKGRVPRKVKRRWVKDVDKFKTHSVVLTPNTEFSNMFLIEISRGCNWGCRFCAAGFIYRPYRKRGLENLRETVVKGLKDKDKIGLIGAAVSDYPMLPELCELILAMDGKVSLSSLRADSLDDRVIKCLKASGHKTISLAPEVGSERLCGVIGKKITEEDILSGAEMIISNDILNLKLYFLIGLPAETSEDIEEIVHLVKKVKHRILKASKDKKRLGRVTLSINSFVPKPATPFQWHPFDDIKSLNNKLKIIRNALKKESNINVISDLPKWGYVQSLLSRGDRRVGRIILAAYRFGGDWKKAFRETDINPDFYVYRQRYFEEIFPWDFIDHGMKKEHLFAEYQKALG
;
A
#
# COMPACT_ATOMS: atom_id res chain seq x y z
N VAL A 1 -28.65 -4.33 -20.12
CA VAL A 1 -29.22 -3.18 -20.82
C VAL A 1 -29.47 -3.53 -22.26
N GLU A 2 -28.50 -4.13 -22.99
CA GLU A 2 -28.68 -4.58 -24.37
C GLU A 2 -29.74 -5.67 -24.55
N ASN A 3 -30.04 -6.46 -23.51
CA ASN A 3 -31.02 -7.56 -23.54
C ASN A 3 -32.42 -7.15 -23.00
N GLY A 4 -32.73 -5.85 -22.87
CA GLY A 4 -34.04 -5.36 -22.48
C GLY A 4 -34.38 -5.44 -20.99
N TYR A 5 -33.46 -5.89 -20.12
CA TYR A 5 -33.68 -5.88 -18.67
C TYR A 5 -33.75 -4.46 -18.10
N LYS A 6 -34.70 -4.22 -17.20
CA LYS A 6 -34.78 -2.97 -16.45
C LYS A 6 -33.64 -2.89 -15.45
N LYS A 7 -33.19 -1.66 -15.16
CA LYS A 7 -32.08 -1.41 -14.23
C LYS A 7 -32.30 -2.08 -12.87
N ASP A 8 -33.51 -2.00 -12.34
CA ASP A 8 -33.84 -2.56 -11.02
C ASP A 8 -33.75 -4.09 -11.01
N GLU A 9 -34.22 -4.76 -12.06
CA GLU A 9 -34.06 -6.22 -12.22
C GLU A 9 -32.58 -6.64 -12.28
N ILE A 10 -31.75 -5.86 -12.98
CA ILE A 10 -30.30 -6.11 -13.02
C ILE A 10 -29.69 -5.96 -11.62
N LEU A 11 -30.05 -4.90 -10.90
CA LEU A 11 -29.54 -4.64 -9.55
C LEU A 11 -29.99 -5.70 -8.53
N GLU A 12 -31.24 -6.19 -8.63
CA GLU A 12 -31.75 -7.30 -7.82
C GLU A 12 -30.96 -8.58 -8.07
N ASN A 13 -30.80 -8.97 -9.36
CA ASN A 13 -30.04 -10.15 -9.73
C ASN A 13 -28.57 -10.03 -9.30
N MET A 14 -27.98 -8.85 -9.36
CA MET A 14 -26.61 -8.61 -8.84
C MET A 14 -26.53 -8.75 -7.33
N ALA A 15 -27.54 -8.33 -6.59
CA ALA A 15 -27.55 -8.42 -5.13
C ALA A 15 -27.62 -9.87 -4.61
N ASP A 16 -28.16 -10.79 -5.41
CA ASP A 16 -28.20 -12.23 -5.11
C ASP A 16 -26.83 -12.91 -5.30
N ILE A 17 -25.90 -12.26 -6.01
CA ILE A 17 -24.56 -12.81 -6.23
C ILE A 17 -23.70 -12.61 -4.98
N MET A 18 -23.23 -13.69 -4.38
CA MET A 18 -22.36 -13.65 -3.20
C MET A 18 -21.13 -12.74 -3.45
N GLY A 19 -20.92 -11.78 -2.56
CA GLY A 19 -19.79 -10.86 -2.61
C GLY A 19 -20.07 -9.57 -3.37
N ILE A 20 -21.27 -9.39 -3.90
CA ILE A 20 -21.69 -8.13 -4.52
C ILE A 20 -22.46 -7.29 -3.48
N TYR A 21 -22.08 -6.03 -3.39
CA TYR A 21 -22.76 -4.99 -2.60
C TYR A 21 -23.46 -4.01 -3.52
N VAL A 22 -24.77 -3.90 -3.38
CA VAL A 22 -25.61 -2.92 -4.09
C VAL A 22 -26.06 -1.84 -3.11
N PRO A 23 -25.44 -0.65 -3.09
CA PRO A 23 -25.67 0.39 -2.06
C PRO A 23 -27.13 0.81 -1.89
N GLY A 24 -27.92 0.80 -2.97
CA GLY A 24 -29.34 1.18 -2.96
C GLY A 24 -30.24 0.29 -2.11
N TYR A 25 -29.80 -0.95 -1.85
CA TYR A 25 -30.55 -1.90 -1.01
C TYR A 25 -30.18 -1.86 0.48
N TYR A 26 -29.48 -0.82 0.92
CA TYR A 26 -29.16 -0.64 2.33
C TYR A 26 -29.48 0.76 2.79
N THR A 27 -30.24 0.86 3.88
CA THR A 27 -30.46 2.10 4.61
C THR A 27 -29.36 2.25 5.67
N VAL A 28 -28.85 3.46 5.83
CA VAL A 28 -27.89 3.79 6.90
C VAL A 28 -28.49 4.90 7.72
N ASP A 29 -28.72 4.62 9.01
CA ASP A 29 -29.16 5.59 9.98
C ASP A 29 -27.98 6.14 10.77
N TYR A 30 -28.07 7.41 11.12
CA TYR A 30 -27.02 8.11 11.84
C TYR A 30 -27.53 8.60 13.19
N LYS A 31 -26.66 8.61 14.19
CA LYS A 31 -26.90 9.25 15.49
C LYS A 31 -26.75 10.76 15.37
N SER A 32 -27.15 11.49 16.42
CA SER A 32 -27.01 12.95 16.49
C SER A 32 -25.56 13.43 16.44
N ASP A 33 -24.61 12.60 16.88
CA ASP A 33 -23.16 12.86 16.81
C ASP A 33 -22.57 12.58 15.42
N GLY A 34 -23.36 12.13 14.45
CA GLY A 34 -22.94 11.81 13.08
C GLY A 34 -22.36 10.41 12.90
N THR A 35 -22.20 9.60 13.96
CA THR A 35 -21.78 8.20 13.82
C THR A 35 -22.92 7.33 13.27
N ILE A 36 -22.59 6.19 12.66
CA ILE A 36 -23.60 5.26 12.14
C ILE A 36 -24.33 4.63 13.33
N LYS A 37 -25.66 4.71 13.30
CA LYS A 37 -26.56 4.08 14.28
C LYS A 37 -26.85 2.64 13.88
N ASP A 38 -27.21 2.45 12.62
CA ASP A 38 -27.51 1.13 12.08
C ASP A 38 -27.31 1.07 10.57
N PHE A 39 -27.23 -0.17 10.07
CA PHE A 39 -27.06 -0.50 8.66
C PHE A 39 -28.05 -1.62 8.31
N GLU A 40 -29.20 -1.23 7.74
CA GLU A 40 -30.32 -2.14 7.50
C GLU A 40 -30.45 -2.53 6.03
N PRO A 41 -30.46 -3.85 5.72
CA PRO A 41 -30.74 -4.35 4.38
C PRO A 41 -32.23 -4.18 4.03
N LYS A 42 -32.51 -3.92 2.75
CA LYS A 42 -33.86 -3.91 2.18
C LYS A 42 -34.09 -5.18 1.37
N GLY A 43 -35.27 -5.80 1.55
CA GLY A 43 -35.65 -6.98 0.80
C GLY A 43 -34.78 -8.21 1.15
N ARG A 44 -34.29 -8.91 0.14
CA ARG A 44 -33.58 -10.21 0.30
C ARG A 44 -32.06 -10.09 0.52
N VAL A 45 -31.48 -8.88 0.44
CA VAL A 45 -30.01 -8.73 0.49
C VAL A 45 -29.46 -9.06 1.88
N PRO A 46 -28.27 -9.66 1.99
CA PRO A 46 -27.72 -10.09 3.25
C PRO A 46 -27.26 -8.89 4.09
N ARG A 47 -27.46 -8.93 5.42
CA ARG A 47 -26.93 -7.90 6.35
C ARG A 47 -25.42 -7.78 6.30
N LYS A 48 -24.70 -8.88 6.00
CA LYS A 48 -23.26 -8.90 5.78
C LYS A 48 -22.93 -9.46 4.40
N VAL A 49 -22.18 -8.68 3.64
CA VAL A 49 -21.71 -9.09 2.32
C VAL A 49 -20.40 -9.86 2.50
N LYS A 50 -20.48 -11.18 2.29
CA LYS A 50 -19.32 -12.06 2.45
C LYS A 50 -18.39 -11.96 1.26
N ARG A 51 -17.12 -11.63 1.51
CA ARG A 51 -16.09 -11.59 0.47
C ARG A 51 -15.95 -12.93 -0.25
N ARG A 52 -15.96 -12.92 -1.55
CA ARG A 52 -15.53 -14.07 -2.37
C ARG A 52 -14.01 -14.06 -2.56
N TRP A 53 -13.41 -15.23 -2.51
CA TRP A 53 -11.99 -15.38 -2.79
C TRP A 53 -11.71 -16.73 -3.42
N VAL A 54 -10.67 -16.79 -4.25
CA VAL A 54 -10.24 -18.00 -4.95
C VAL A 54 -9.19 -18.70 -4.10
N LYS A 55 -9.44 -19.95 -3.72
CA LYS A 55 -8.51 -20.77 -2.92
C LYS A 55 -7.26 -21.11 -3.73
N ASP A 56 -7.45 -21.60 -4.94
CA ASP A 56 -6.40 -21.99 -5.87
C ASP A 56 -6.26 -20.92 -6.96
N VAL A 57 -5.23 -20.05 -6.82
CA VAL A 57 -5.00 -18.94 -7.77
C VAL A 57 -4.44 -19.43 -9.10
N ASP A 58 -3.89 -20.63 -9.18
CA ASP A 58 -3.35 -21.20 -10.44
C ASP A 58 -4.45 -21.52 -11.46
N LYS A 59 -5.69 -21.74 -11.01
CA LYS A 59 -6.83 -21.96 -11.90
C LYS A 59 -7.20 -20.75 -12.76
N PHE A 60 -6.74 -19.55 -12.38
CA PHE A 60 -7.11 -18.30 -13.05
C PHE A 60 -5.86 -17.46 -13.29
N LYS A 61 -5.37 -17.47 -14.52
CA LYS A 61 -4.23 -16.62 -14.92
C LYS A 61 -4.59 -15.14 -14.74
N THR A 62 -3.76 -14.39 -14.02
CA THR A 62 -3.96 -12.96 -13.79
C THR A 62 -2.77 -12.19 -14.33
N HIS A 63 -3.01 -11.48 -15.41
CA HIS A 63 -2.01 -10.67 -16.12
C HIS A 63 -2.68 -9.48 -16.79
N SER A 64 -1.90 -8.55 -17.35
CA SER A 64 -2.41 -7.47 -18.19
C SER A 64 -3.18 -8.03 -19.38
N VAL A 65 -4.48 -7.71 -19.49
CA VAL A 65 -5.33 -8.07 -20.64
C VAL A 65 -5.54 -6.88 -21.59
N VAL A 66 -5.44 -5.64 -21.07
CA VAL A 66 -5.49 -4.44 -21.88
C VAL A 66 -4.09 -3.82 -21.86
N LEU A 67 -3.47 -3.74 -23.05
CA LEU A 67 -2.18 -3.09 -23.24
C LEU A 67 -2.42 -1.75 -23.95
N THR A 68 -2.13 -0.66 -23.26
CA THR A 68 -2.34 0.71 -23.75
C THR A 68 -1.13 1.58 -23.41
N PRO A 69 -0.75 2.54 -24.28
CA PRO A 69 0.31 3.50 -23.95
C PRO A 69 -0.10 4.52 -22.88
N ASN A 70 -1.39 4.61 -22.56
CA ASN A 70 -1.95 5.62 -21.66
C ASN A 70 -1.99 5.19 -20.19
N THR A 71 -1.05 4.35 -19.75
CA THR A 71 -0.91 3.94 -18.35
C THR A 71 0.52 4.10 -17.86
N GLU A 72 0.69 4.20 -16.55
CA GLU A 72 2.00 4.26 -15.89
C GLU A 72 2.86 3.01 -16.17
N PHE A 73 2.22 1.87 -16.44
CA PHE A 73 2.85 0.59 -16.74
C PHE A 73 2.80 0.22 -18.24
N SER A 74 2.67 1.22 -19.12
CA SER A 74 2.48 1.05 -20.56
C SER A 74 3.58 0.23 -21.26
N ASN A 75 4.79 0.22 -20.71
CA ASN A 75 5.95 -0.45 -21.28
C ASN A 75 6.19 -1.86 -20.74
N MET A 76 5.27 -2.43 -19.95
CA MET A 76 5.45 -3.76 -19.39
C MET A 76 4.17 -4.59 -19.39
N PHE A 77 4.35 -5.90 -19.39
CA PHE A 77 3.30 -6.87 -19.19
C PHE A 77 3.29 -7.30 -17.72
N LEU A 78 2.20 -7.01 -17.02
CA LEU A 78 2.09 -7.28 -15.59
C LEU A 78 1.58 -8.71 -15.35
N ILE A 79 2.21 -9.42 -14.41
CA ILE A 79 1.84 -10.77 -13.99
C ILE A 79 1.70 -10.80 -12.46
N GLU A 80 0.54 -11.23 -11.96
CA GLU A 80 0.35 -11.48 -10.53
C GLU A 80 0.98 -12.82 -10.15
N ILE A 81 2.03 -12.80 -9.31
CA ILE A 81 2.75 -14.01 -8.86
C ILE A 81 2.20 -14.58 -7.56
N SER A 82 1.59 -13.71 -6.75
CA SER A 82 0.98 -14.10 -5.48
C SER A 82 -0.12 -13.13 -5.08
N ARG A 83 -1.05 -13.59 -4.25
CA ARG A 83 -2.14 -12.78 -3.71
C ARG A 83 -2.22 -12.91 -2.19
N GLY A 84 -2.36 -11.77 -1.51
CA GLY A 84 -2.32 -11.67 -0.06
C GLY A 84 -0.90 -11.46 0.46
N CYS A 85 -0.78 -11.36 1.78
CA CYS A 85 0.49 -11.16 2.47
C CYS A 85 0.43 -11.90 3.82
N ASN A 86 1.52 -12.59 4.19
CA ASN A 86 1.63 -13.29 5.47
C ASN A 86 1.96 -12.35 6.64
N TRP A 87 2.44 -11.16 6.33
CA TRP A 87 2.83 -10.18 7.34
C TRP A 87 1.62 -9.50 7.97
N GLY A 88 1.76 -9.13 9.21
CA GLY A 88 0.72 -8.48 9.99
C GLY A 88 1.00 -6.99 10.23
N CYS A 89 1.64 -6.29 9.28
CA CYS A 89 1.90 -4.85 9.42
C CYS A 89 0.59 -4.12 9.69
N ARG A 90 0.46 -3.49 10.87
CA ARG A 90 -0.81 -2.97 11.41
C ARG A 90 -1.42 -1.82 10.62
N PHE A 91 -0.65 -1.21 9.74
CA PHE A 91 -1.10 -0.14 8.84
C PHE A 91 -1.56 -0.64 7.46
N CYS A 92 -1.24 -1.89 7.08
CA CYS A 92 -1.34 -2.37 5.71
C CYS A 92 -2.57 -3.25 5.47
N ALA A 93 -3.52 -2.78 4.67
CA ALA A 93 -4.72 -3.54 4.34
C ALA A 93 -4.44 -4.90 3.66
N ALA A 94 -3.36 -5.01 2.87
CA ALA A 94 -3.02 -6.24 2.14
C ALA A 94 -2.78 -7.44 3.06
N GLY A 95 -2.24 -7.21 4.28
CA GLY A 95 -2.02 -8.24 5.28
C GLY A 95 -3.29 -8.71 5.99
N PHE A 96 -4.43 -8.08 5.76
CA PHE A 96 -5.70 -8.41 6.41
C PHE A 96 -6.79 -8.80 5.42
N ILE A 97 -7.09 -7.93 4.42
CA ILE A 97 -8.22 -8.15 3.52
C ILE A 97 -7.96 -9.19 2.42
N TYR A 98 -6.69 -9.51 2.11
CA TYR A 98 -6.33 -10.47 1.05
C TYR A 98 -5.84 -11.82 1.58
N ARG A 99 -5.92 -12.07 2.89
CA ARG A 99 -5.61 -13.40 3.46
C ARG A 99 -6.56 -14.48 2.97
N PRO A 100 -6.08 -15.74 2.93
CA PRO A 100 -4.71 -16.21 3.14
C PRO A 100 -3.78 -15.83 1.99
N TYR A 101 -2.46 -15.87 2.24
CA TYR A 101 -1.46 -15.76 1.18
C TYR A 101 -1.55 -16.97 0.25
N ARG A 102 -1.54 -16.72 -1.04
CA ARG A 102 -1.59 -17.75 -2.09
C ARG A 102 -0.60 -17.38 -3.17
N LYS A 103 0.21 -18.36 -3.56
CA LYS A 103 1.22 -18.19 -4.60
C LYS A 103 0.83 -19.00 -5.84
N ARG A 104 1.34 -18.57 -6.99
CA ARG A 104 1.21 -19.30 -8.25
C ARG A 104 2.38 -20.26 -8.43
N GLY A 105 2.14 -21.38 -9.07
CA GLY A 105 3.17 -22.31 -9.48
C GLY A 105 4.07 -21.73 -10.58
N LEU A 106 5.36 -22.08 -10.56
CA LEU A 106 6.34 -21.56 -11.50
C LEU A 106 5.99 -21.92 -12.96
N GLU A 107 5.50 -23.14 -13.22
CA GLU A 107 5.12 -23.56 -14.57
C GLU A 107 3.93 -22.75 -15.12
N ASN A 108 2.93 -22.45 -14.28
CA ASN A 108 1.82 -21.59 -14.69
C ASN A 108 2.29 -20.19 -15.04
N LEU A 109 3.24 -19.65 -14.24
CA LEU A 109 3.87 -18.35 -14.50
C LEU A 109 4.72 -18.38 -15.76
N ARG A 110 5.45 -19.47 -16.05
CA ARG A 110 6.25 -19.65 -17.25
C ARG A 110 5.41 -19.48 -18.52
N GLU A 111 4.26 -20.16 -18.60
CA GLU A 111 3.35 -20.02 -19.74
C GLU A 111 2.87 -18.57 -19.91
N THR A 112 2.60 -17.90 -18.78
CA THR A 112 2.16 -16.50 -18.78
C THR A 112 3.28 -15.55 -19.19
N VAL A 113 4.53 -15.80 -18.78
CA VAL A 113 5.74 -15.07 -19.21
C VAL A 113 5.92 -15.20 -20.71
N VAL A 114 5.88 -16.43 -21.27
CA VAL A 114 5.97 -16.66 -22.73
C VAL A 114 4.93 -15.85 -23.48
N LYS A 115 3.68 -15.82 -22.98
CA LYS A 115 2.63 -14.99 -23.57
C LYS A 115 2.99 -13.50 -23.52
N GLY A 116 3.43 -13.01 -22.36
CA GLY A 116 3.73 -11.59 -22.15
C GLY A 116 4.90 -11.08 -22.98
N LEU A 117 5.93 -11.91 -23.18
CA LEU A 117 7.11 -11.57 -23.96
C LEU A 117 6.85 -11.48 -25.48
N LYS A 118 5.70 -11.97 -25.97
CA LYS A 118 5.26 -11.71 -27.35
C LYS A 118 4.82 -10.24 -27.55
N ASP A 119 4.35 -9.60 -26.50
CA ASP A 119 3.77 -8.26 -26.56
C ASP A 119 4.69 -7.19 -26.02
N LYS A 120 5.51 -7.52 -25.01
CA LYS A 120 6.40 -6.59 -24.27
C LYS A 120 7.72 -7.28 -23.89
N ASP A 121 8.82 -6.56 -24.03
CA ASP A 121 10.15 -7.02 -23.59
C ASP A 121 10.33 -7.00 -22.06
N LYS A 122 9.40 -6.40 -21.31
CA LYS A 122 9.47 -6.25 -19.86
C LYS A 122 8.28 -6.88 -19.16
N ILE A 123 8.57 -7.75 -18.21
CA ILE A 123 7.59 -8.40 -17.33
C ILE A 123 7.62 -7.72 -15.98
N GLY A 124 6.48 -7.15 -15.57
CA GLY A 124 6.29 -6.59 -14.22
C GLY A 124 5.65 -7.63 -13.30
N LEU A 125 6.37 -8.07 -12.27
CA LEU A 125 5.87 -9.04 -11.30
C LEU A 125 5.12 -8.31 -10.18
N ILE A 126 3.86 -8.71 -9.95
CA ILE A 126 2.96 -8.07 -8.99
C ILE A 126 2.61 -9.03 -7.87
N GLY A 127 2.61 -8.50 -6.64
CA GLY A 127 2.14 -9.15 -5.42
C GLY A 127 2.19 -8.17 -4.25
N ALA A 128 1.47 -8.46 -3.18
CA ALA A 128 1.50 -7.63 -1.98
C ALA A 128 2.87 -7.69 -1.25
N ALA A 129 3.58 -8.80 -1.41
CA ALA A 129 4.94 -9.03 -0.90
C ALA A 129 5.69 -9.88 -1.95
N VAL A 130 6.14 -9.22 -3.01
CA VAL A 130 6.78 -9.89 -4.16
C VAL A 130 8.05 -10.63 -3.73
N SER A 131 8.87 -10.02 -2.87
CA SER A 131 10.10 -10.61 -2.35
C SER A 131 9.90 -11.88 -1.51
N ASP A 132 8.66 -12.11 -1.02
CA ASP A 132 8.34 -13.34 -0.26
C ASP A 132 7.93 -14.51 -1.16
N TYR A 133 7.91 -14.33 -2.48
CA TYR A 133 7.60 -15.41 -3.39
C TYR A 133 8.77 -16.40 -3.44
N PRO A 134 8.59 -17.67 -3.02
CA PRO A 134 9.72 -18.58 -2.79
C PRO A 134 10.55 -18.90 -4.03
N MET A 135 9.94 -18.82 -5.22
CA MET A 135 10.60 -19.11 -6.51
C MET A 135 10.92 -17.82 -7.28
N LEU A 136 11.08 -16.69 -6.56
CA LEU A 136 11.36 -15.40 -7.20
C LEU A 136 12.69 -15.40 -7.97
N PRO A 137 13.81 -15.93 -7.43
CA PRO A 137 15.05 -16.01 -8.16
C PRO A 137 14.91 -16.82 -9.47
N GLU A 138 14.31 -18.01 -9.40
CA GLU A 138 14.10 -18.89 -10.55
C GLU A 138 13.21 -18.23 -11.61
N LEU A 139 12.16 -17.52 -11.19
CA LEU A 139 11.28 -16.79 -12.10
C LEU A 139 12.00 -15.62 -12.78
N CYS A 140 12.83 -14.88 -12.05
CA CYS A 140 13.63 -13.80 -12.62
C CYS A 140 14.64 -14.31 -13.64
N GLU A 141 15.35 -15.40 -13.32
CA GLU A 141 16.31 -16.06 -14.23
C GLU A 141 15.61 -16.61 -15.47
N LEU A 142 14.43 -17.23 -15.30
CA LEU A 142 13.61 -17.71 -16.41
C LEU A 142 13.26 -16.58 -17.40
N ILE A 143 12.84 -15.42 -16.90
CA ILE A 143 12.51 -14.27 -17.73
C ILE A 143 13.73 -13.78 -18.51
N LEU A 144 14.90 -13.68 -17.85
CA LEU A 144 16.15 -13.29 -18.50
C LEU A 144 16.61 -14.31 -19.55
N ALA A 145 16.48 -15.62 -19.28
CA ALA A 145 16.82 -16.69 -20.23
C ALA A 145 15.95 -16.67 -21.51
N MET A 146 14.82 -15.97 -21.47
CA MET A 146 13.93 -15.73 -22.61
C MET A 146 14.11 -14.32 -23.22
N ASP A 147 15.26 -13.68 -23.01
CA ASP A 147 15.59 -12.31 -23.45
C ASP A 147 14.61 -11.24 -22.93
N GLY A 148 13.84 -11.55 -21.89
CA GLY A 148 12.95 -10.61 -21.22
C GLY A 148 13.67 -9.77 -20.16
N LYS A 149 13.02 -8.70 -19.72
CA LYS A 149 13.45 -7.85 -18.62
C LYS A 149 12.48 -7.98 -17.44
N VAL A 150 13.02 -8.04 -16.23
CA VAL A 150 12.23 -8.12 -14.99
C VAL A 150 11.98 -6.73 -14.45
N SER A 151 10.78 -6.46 -13.93
CA SER A 151 10.46 -5.28 -13.13
C SER A 151 9.74 -5.69 -11.84
N LEU A 152 10.23 -5.19 -10.72
CA LEU A 152 9.66 -5.39 -9.39
C LEU A 152 9.31 -4.05 -8.75
N SER A 153 8.33 -4.07 -7.85
CA SER A 153 8.04 -2.95 -6.94
C SER A 153 9.10 -2.85 -5.81
N SER A 154 8.77 -2.22 -4.70
CA SER A 154 9.64 -2.19 -3.52
C SER A 154 9.86 -3.60 -2.96
N LEU A 155 11.07 -3.84 -2.48
CA LEU A 155 11.48 -5.09 -1.86
C LEU A 155 11.55 -4.93 -0.33
N ARG A 156 11.35 -6.02 0.38
CA ARG A 156 11.62 -6.10 1.83
C ARG A 156 13.11 -6.32 2.03
N ALA A 157 13.69 -5.60 2.99
CA ALA A 157 15.12 -5.68 3.25
C ALA A 157 15.56 -7.05 3.79
N ASP A 158 14.73 -7.68 4.62
CA ASP A 158 14.95 -8.99 5.24
C ASP A 158 14.78 -10.19 4.30
N SER A 159 14.32 -9.99 3.07
CA SER A 159 14.10 -11.04 2.07
C SER A 159 14.77 -10.76 0.73
N LEU A 160 15.86 -10.00 0.74
CA LEU A 160 16.65 -9.76 -0.46
C LEU A 160 17.47 -11.00 -0.82
N ASP A 161 17.49 -11.27 -2.11
CA ASP A 161 18.28 -12.35 -2.71
C ASP A 161 19.23 -11.78 -3.78
N ASP A 162 20.50 -12.14 -3.70
CA ASP A 162 21.55 -11.64 -4.60
C ASP A 162 21.28 -12.01 -6.07
N ARG A 163 20.71 -13.19 -6.35
CA ARG A 163 20.30 -13.62 -7.70
C ARG A 163 19.25 -12.67 -8.27
N VAL A 164 18.25 -12.29 -7.44
CA VAL A 164 17.21 -11.33 -7.83
C VAL A 164 17.80 -9.96 -8.14
N ILE A 165 18.74 -9.47 -7.29
CA ILE A 165 19.41 -8.18 -7.52
C ILE A 165 20.22 -8.21 -8.82
N LYS A 166 20.93 -9.30 -9.10
CA LYS A 166 21.64 -9.50 -10.39
C LYS A 166 20.70 -9.49 -11.59
N CYS A 167 19.54 -10.14 -11.49
CA CYS A 167 18.51 -10.12 -12.55
C CYS A 167 17.96 -8.71 -12.78
N LEU A 168 17.72 -7.94 -11.71
CA LEU A 168 17.30 -6.54 -11.83
C LEU A 168 18.36 -5.67 -12.48
N LYS A 169 19.63 -5.89 -12.13
CA LYS A 169 20.78 -5.20 -12.78
C LYS A 169 20.83 -5.52 -14.27
N ALA A 170 20.73 -6.81 -14.65
CA ALA A 170 20.72 -7.25 -16.04
C ALA A 170 19.52 -6.67 -16.80
N SER A 171 18.38 -6.49 -16.15
CA SER A 171 17.17 -5.84 -16.69
C SER A 171 17.30 -4.30 -16.81
N GLY A 172 18.45 -3.72 -16.46
CA GLY A 172 18.74 -2.30 -16.60
C GLY A 172 18.22 -1.42 -15.45
N HIS A 173 17.89 -2.00 -14.29
CA HIS A 173 17.49 -1.20 -13.13
C HIS A 173 18.66 -0.37 -12.62
N LYS A 174 18.41 0.93 -12.43
CA LYS A 174 19.37 1.90 -11.85
C LYS A 174 19.05 2.24 -10.39
N THR A 175 17.87 1.88 -9.93
CA THR A 175 17.37 2.18 -8.60
C THR A 175 16.62 0.98 -8.05
N ILE A 176 16.87 0.61 -6.80
CA ILE A 176 16.02 -0.34 -6.05
C ILE A 176 15.38 0.40 -4.88
N SER A 177 14.15 0.01 -4.58
CA SER A 177 13.38 0.59 -3.48
C SER A 177 13.26 -0.41 -2.33
N LEU A 178 13.63 0.03 -1.14
CA LEU A 178 13.38 -0.66 0.13
C LEU A 178 12.35 0.12 0.93
N ALA A 179 11.60 -0.59 1.75
CA ALA A 179 10.57 0.01 2.60
C ALA A 179 10.84 -0.24 4.08
N PRO A 180 11.73 0.53 4.73
CA PRO A 180 11.89 0.50 6.19
C PRO A 180 10.59 0.87 6.91
N GLU A 181 9.85 1.83 6.39
CA GLU A 181 8.66 2.51 6.90
C GLU A 181 8.94 3.46 8.06
N VAL A 182 9.81 3.08 9.00
CA VAL A 182 10.16 3.86 10.21
C VAL A 182 11.67 3.81 10.45
N GLY A 183 12.19 4.71 11.31
CA GLY A 183 13.61 4.77 11.64
C GLY A 183 13.98 3.98 12.88
N SER A 184 13.06 3.80 13.84
CA SER A 184 13.34 3.19 15.13
C SER A 184 12.81 1.76 15.25
N GLU A 185 13.52 0.90 15.99
CA GLU A 185 13.07 -0.45 16.32
C GLU A 185 11.79 -0.42 17.17
N ARG A 186 11.65 0.55 18.07
CA ARG A 186 10.45 0.75 18.87
C ARG A 186 9.22 0.90 17.97
N LEU A 187 9.30 1.81 17.03
CA LEU A 187 8.17 2.08 16.11
C LEU A 187 7.96 0.94 15.10
N CYS A 188 9.02 0.18 14.73
CA CYS A 188 8.88 -1.09 14.01
C CYS A 188 8.00 -2.09 14.77
N GLY A 189 8.17 -2.20 16.09
CA GLY A 189 7.31 -2.98 16.96
C GLY A 189 5.85 -2.49 16.97
N VAL A 190 5.64 -1.18 17.04
CA VAL A 190 4.31 -0.55 16.98
C VAL A 190 3.59 -0.87 15.68
N ILE A 191 4.25 -0.75 14.53
CA ILE A 191 3.64 -1.04 13.22
C ILE A 191 3.59 -2.54 12.90
N GLY A 192 4.20 -3.40 13.73
CA GLY A 192 4.24 -4.85 13.53
C GLY A 192 5.06 -5.28 12.31
N LYS A 193 6.07 -4.49 11.92
CA LYS A 193 6.98 -4.81 10.82
C LYS A 193 8.28 -5.36 11.36
N LYS A 194 8.51 -6.65 11.13
CA LYS A 194 9.69 -7.37 11.64
C LYS A 194 10.88 -7.20 10.70
N ILE A 195 11.44 -6.00 10.64
CA ILE A 195 12.66 -5.68 9.90
C ILE A 195 13.61 -4.99 10.87
N THR A 196 14.86 -5.42 10.92
CA THR A 196 15.90 -4.83 11.75
C THR A 196 16.67 -3.73 11.00
N GLU A 197 17.39 -2.91 11.73
CA GLU A 197 18.29 -1.93 11.13
C GLU A 197 19.37 -2.64 10.27
N GLU A 198 19.92 -3.76 10.75
CA GLU A 198 20.97 -4.48 10.02
C GLU A 198 20.43 -5.10 8.71
N ASP A 199 19.16 -5.55 8.64
CA ASP A 199 18.54 -5.98 7.39
C ASP A 199 18.58 -4.86 6.35
N ILE A 200 18.27 -3.62 6.78
CA ILE A 200 18.28 -2.45 5.90
C ILE A 200 19.70 -2.11 5.44
N LEU A 201 20.66 -2.14 6.36
CA LEU A 201 22.07 -1.82 6.08
C LEU A 201 22.70 -2.87 5.16
N SER A 202 22.51 -4.15 5.46
CA SER A 202 23.03 -5.27 4.64
C SER A 202 22.36 -5.31 3.27
N GLY A 203 21.05 -5.04 3.21
CA GLY A 203 20.32 -4.92 1.95
C GLY A 203 20.85 -3.78 1.08
N ALA A 204 21.11 -2.61 1.67
CA ALA A 204 21.71 -1.48 0.96
C ALA A 204 23.10 -1.82 0.41
N GLU A 205 23.94 -2.49 1.21
CA GLU A 205 25.25 -2.94 0.80
C GLU A 205 25.19 -3.94 -0.36
N MET A 206 24.31 -4.96 -0.29
CA MET A 206 24.08 -5.94 -1.34
C MET A 206 23.70 -5.27 -2.67
N ILE A 207 22.78 -4.30 -2.63
CA ILE A 207 22.31 -3.56 -3.82
C ILE A 207 23.47 -2.81 -4.49
N ILE A 208 24.25 -2.08 -3.68
CA ILE A 208 25.38 -1.29 -4.20
C ILE A 208 26.52 -2.19 -4.70
N SER A 209 26.78 -3.31 -4.03
CA SER A 209 27.80 -4.29 -4.45
C SER A 209 27.47 -4.87 -5.83
N ASN A 210 26.22 -4.97 -6.20
CA ASN A 210 25.75 -5.39 -7.52
C ASN A 210 25.64 -4.23 -8.54
N ASP A 211 26.31 -3.11 -8.34
CA ASP A 211 26.34 -1.95 -9.24
C ASP A 211 24.99 -1.27 -9.52
N ILE A 212 24.04 -1.41 -8.62
CA ILE A 212 22.82 -0.59 -8.62
C ILE A 212 23.04 0.55 -7.63
N LEU A 213 23.44 1.72 -8.15
CA LEU A 213 23.98 2.81 -7.33
C LEU A 213 22.91 3.66 -6.64
N ASN A 214 21.63 3.58 -7.06
CA ASN A 214 20.58 4.39 -6.44
C ASN A 214 19.68 3.53 -5.56
N LEU A 215 19.49 3.99 -4.34
CA LEU A 215 18.59 3.39 -3.36
C LEU A 215 17.46 4.35 -3.05
N LYS A 216 16.22 3.88 -3.07
CA LYS A 216 15.05 4.62 -2.61
C LYS A 216 14.51 3.98 -1.34
N LEU A 217 14.37 4.78 -0.29
CA LEU A 217 13.83 4.34 1.00
C LEU A 217 12.46 4.96 1.24
N TYR A 218 11.46 4.13 1.55
CA TYR A 218 10.12 4.59 1.90
C TYR A 218 9.95 4.70 3.40
N PHE A 219 9.43 5.86 3.84
CA PHE A 219 9.10 6.13 5.23
C PHE A 219 7.68 6.66 5.37
N LEU A 220 7.07 6.36 6.52
CA LEU A 220 5.81 6.90 6.98
C LEU A 220 6.04 7.80 8.19
N ILE A 221 5.29 8.89 8.27
CA ILE A 221 5.25 9.79 9.44
C ILE A 221 3.79 10.00 9.86
N GLY A 222 3.56 10.34 11.12
CA GLY A 222 2.22 10.49 11.69
C GLY A 222 1.59 9.15 12.08
N LEU A 223 2.41 8.18 12.44
CA LEU A 223 1.98 6.86 12.89
C LEU A 223 1.46 6.90 14.34
N PRO A 224 0.60 5.94 14.75
CA PRO A 224 0.23 5.77 16.16
C PRO A 224 1.47 5.64 17.06
N ALA A 225 1.45 6.28 18.22
CA ALA A 225 2.53 6.30 19.21
C ALA A 225 3.89 6.80 18.70
N GLU A 226 3.94 7.50 17.55
CA GLU A 226 5.16 8.13 17.03
C GLU A 226 5.59 9.30 17.90
N THR A 227 6.88 9.39 18.22
CA THR A 227 7.50 10.46 19.00
C THR A 227 8.49 11.29 18.16
N SER A 228 9.02 12.37 18.73
CA SER A 228 10.06 13.19 18.08
C SER A 228 11.35 12.39 17.84
N GLU A 229 11.69 11.53 18.77
CA GLU A 229 12.87 10.66 18.71
C GLU A 229 12.76 9.69 17.53
N ASP A 230 11.55 9.16 17.23
CA ASP A 230 11.36 8.28 16.05
C ASP A 230 11.59 9.02 14.74
N ILE A 231 11.28 10.31 14.69
CA ILE A 231 11.57 11.15 13.52
C ILE A 231 13.08 11.39 13.36
N GLU A 232 13.79 11.58 14.46
CA GLU A 232 15.26 11.70 14.46
C GLU A 232 15.93 10.39 14.06
N GLU A 233 15.38 9.25 14.48
CA GLU A 233 15.87 7.92 14.10
C GLU A 233 15.76 7.66 12.59
N ILE A 234 14.79 8.25 11.87
CA ILE A 234 14.79 8.22 10.39
C ILE A 234 16.06 8.87 9.84
N VAL A 235 16.49 10.01 10.42
CA VAL A 235 17.70 10.72 9.99
C VAL A 235 18.94 9.89 10.31
N HIS A 236 19.01 9.29 11.50
CA HIS A 236 20.15 8.45 11.92
C HIS A 236 20.28 7.21 11.03
N LEU A 237 19.19 6.48 10.79
CA LEU A 237 19.18 5.32 9.90
C LEU A 237 19.68 5.68 8.49
N VAL A 238 19.18 6.79 7.93
CA VAL A 238 19.59 7.23 6.59
C VAL A 238 21.08 7.59 6.52
N LYS A 239 21.63 8.22 7.56
CA LYS A 239 23.08 8.50 7.64
C LYS A 239 23.90 7.23 7.75
N LYS A 240 23.43 6.22 8.51
CA LYS A 240 24.07 4.90 8.59
C LYS A 240 24.03 4.19 7.23
N VAL A 241 22.88 4.20 6.53
CA VAL A 241 22.75 3.65 5.17
C VAL A 241 23.71 4.36 4.22
N LYS A 242 23.77 5.70 4.23
CA LYS A 242 24.73 6.46 3.42
C LYS A 242 26.16 6.03 3.70
N HIS A 243 26.56 5.91 4.97
CA HIS A 243 27.90 5.48 5.35
C HIS A 243 28.22 4.07 4.81
N ARG A 244 27.28 3.11 4.96
CA ARG A 244 27.44 1.75 4.45
C ARG A 244 27.60 1.72 2.92
N ILE A 245 26.79 2.51 2.21
CA ILE A 245 26.88 2.67 0.75
C ILE A 245 28.21 3.27 0.32
N LEU A 246 28.69 4.31 1.00
CA LEU A 246 29.98 4.93 0.68
C LEU A 246 31.14 3.93 0.87
N LYS A 247 31.09 3.13 1.93
CA LYS A 247 32.08 2.07 2.17
C LYS A 247 32.07 1.01 1.06
N ALA A 248 30.86 0.53 0.67
CA ALA A 248 30.69 -0.48 -0.37
C ALA A 248 31.02 0.03 -1.79
N SER A 249 31.01 1.35 -2.00
CA SER A 249 31.33 1.98 -3.29
C SER A 249 32.73 2.61 -3.37
N LYS A 250 33.57 2.40 -2.37
CA LYS A 250 34.89 3.07 -2.28
C LYS A 250 35.78 2.85 -3.52
N ASP A 251 35.73 1.64 -4.10
CA ASP A 251 36.47 1.28 -5.29
C ASP A 251 35.73 1.56 -6.60
N LYS A 252 34.53 2.10 -6.51
CA LYS A 252 33.65 2.41 -7.65
C LYS A 252 33.81 3.91 -8.01
N LYS A 253 34.03 4.21 -9.28
CA LYS A 253 34.21 5.60 -9.77
C LYS A 253 32.98 6.50 -9.61
N ARG A 254 31.87 5.99 -9.05
CA ARG A 254 30.60 6.71 -8.87
C ARG A 254 30.05 6.47 -7.47
N LEU A 255 29.62 7.54 -6.83
CA LEU A 255 28.93 7.49 -5.55
C LEU A 255 27.45 7.16 -5.74
N GLY A 256 26.92 6.31 -4.87
CA GLY A 256 25.50 6.01 -4.83
C GLY A 256 24.65 7.18 -4.32
N ARG A 257 23.38 7.22 -4.72
CA ARG A 257 22.40 8.20 -4.25
C ARG A 257 21.34 7.51 -3.40
N VAL A 258 21.00 8.12 -2.27
CA VAL A 258 19.88 7.70 -1.43
C VAL A 258 18.73 8.71 -1.61
N THR A 259 17.55 8.23 -1.98
CA THR A 259 16.34 9.04 -2.04
C THR A 259 15.38 8.58 -0.96
N LEU A 260 15.03 9.47 -0.04
CA LEU A 260 13.94 9.24 0.91
C LEU A 260 12.63 9.63 0.25
N SER A 261 11.65 8.75 0.31
CA SER A 261 10.26 9.02 -0.06
C SER A 261 9.42 8.94 1.20
N ILE A 262 9.00 10.11 1.70
CA ILE A 262 8.30 10.22 2.97
C ILE A 262 6.83 10.52 2.70
N ASN A 263 5.94 9.66 3.23
CA ASN A 263 4.49 9.82 3.09
C ASN A 263 3.84 9.95 4.46
N SER A 264 2.72 10.67 4.53
CA SER A 264 1.89 10.67 5.73
C SER A 264 1.18 9.32 5.88
N PHE A 265 1.15 8.81 7.10
CA PHE A 265 0.33 7.64 7.42
C PHE A 265 -1.15 7.96 7.20
N VAL A 266 -1.85 7.13 6.46
CA VAL A 266 -3.30 7.21 6.23
C VAL A 266 -3.96 5.96 6.81
N PRO A 267 -4.83 6.09 7.83
CA PRO A 267 -5.55 4.95 8.40
C PRO A 267 -6.40 4.25 7.35
N LYS A 268 -6.30 2.92 7.29
CA LYS A 268 -7.00 2.08 6.30
C LYS A 268 -8.12 1.27 6.94
N PRO A 269 -9.26 1.08 6.25
CA PRO A 269 -10.29 0.13 6.65
C PRO A 269 -9.74 -1.28 6.85
N ALA A 270 -10.36 -2.03 7.75
CA ALA A 270 -10.05 -3.44 8.01
C ALA A 270 -8.57 -3.69 8.40
N THR A 271 -7.93 -2.70 9.02
CA THR A 271 -6.59 -2.82 9.63
C THR A 271 -6.65 -2.52 11.12
N PRO A 272 -5.66 -2.96 11.91
CA PRO A 272 -5.55 -2.55 13.31
C PRO A 272 -5.60 -1.03 13.52
N PHE A 273 -5.01 -0.25 12.61
CA PHE A 273 -4.97 1.21 12.73
C PHE A 273 -6.21 1.94 12.19
N GLN A 274 -7.31 1.24 11.86
CA GLN A 274 -8.56 1.87 11.40
C GLN A 274 -9.23 2.78 12.44
N TRP A 275 -8.93 2.62 13.72
CA TRP A 275 -9.43 3.47 14.82
C TRP A 275 -8.65 4.76 14.96
N HIS A 276 -7.38 4.77 14.54
CA HIS A 276 -6.49 5.91 14.73
C HIS A 276 -6.87 7.09 13.83
N PRO A 277 -6.78 8.35 14.31
CA PRO A 277 -6.95 9.54 13.47
C PRO A 277 -5.78 9.71 12.50
N PHE A 278 -5.97 10.54 11.48
CA PHE A 278 -4.87 11.11 10.71
C PHE A 278 -4.18 12.20 11.55
N ASP A 279 -2.86 12.32 11.46
CA ASP A 279 -2.11 13.35 12.20
C ASP A 279 -2.35 14.76 11.61
N ASP A 280 -2.23 15.79 12.44
CA ASP A 280 -2.45 17.17 12.03
C ASP A 280 -1.48 17.61 10.92
N ILE A 281 -1.98 18.36 9.93
CA ILE A 281 -1.18 18.81 8.78
C ILE A 281 0.01 19.68 9.21
N LYS A 282 -0.13 20.50 10.28
CA LYS A 282 0.97 21.35 10.76
C LYS A 282 2.03 20.47 11.45
N SER A 283 1.60 19.48 12.24
CA SER A 283 2.49 18.47 12.83
C SER A 283 3.29 17.76 11.76
N LEU A 284 2.64 17.22 10.74
CA LEU A 284 3.29 16.52 9.62
C LEU A 284 4.28 17.42 8.87
N ASN A 285 3.93 18.68 8.60
CA ASN A 285 4.84 19.63 7.96
C ASN A 285 6.06 19.93 8.84
N ASN A 286 5.90 20.01 10.15
CA ASN A 286 7.02 20.20 11.09
C ASN A 286 7.96 18.99 11.09
N LYS A 287 7.43 17.77 11.14
CA LYS A 287 8.20 16.53 11.03
C LYS A 287 9.00 16.47 9.71
N LEU A 288 8.37 16.81 8.58
CA LEU A 288 9.06 16.92 7.28
C LEU A 288 10.17 17.97 7.29
N LYS A 289 9.93 19.12 7.94
CA LYS A 289 10.93 20.20 8.07
C LYS A 289 12.14 19.76 8.89
N ILE A 290 11.93 19.03 9.99
CA ILE A 290 13.01 18.46 10.83
C ILE A 290 13.89 17.54 9.98
N ILE A 291 13.31 16.54 9.30
CA ILE A 291 14.05 15.59 8.47
C ILE A 291 14.82 16.32 7.35
N ARG A 292 14.16 17.23 6.63
CA ARG A 292 14.79 17.97 5.53
C ARG A 292 15.97 18.84 6.01
N ASN A 293 15.79 19.53 7.12
CA ASN A 293 16.86 20.39 7.67
C ASN A 293 18.06 19.56 8.14
N ALA A 294 17.83 18.43 8.80
CA ALA A 294 18.88 17.53 9.28
C ALA A 294 19.69 16.86 8.15
N LEU A 295 19.05 16.65 6.98
CA LEU A 295 19.68 16.03 5.81
C LEU A 295 20.12 17.03 4.72
N LYS A 296 19.82 18.32 4.88
CA LYS A 296 20.12 19.36 3.85
C LYS A 296 21.59 19.42 3.45
N LYS A 297 22.51 19.19 4.39
CA LYS A 297 23.96 19.26 4.18
C LYS A 297 24.57 17.90 3.75
N GLU A 298 23.77 16.86 3.71
CA GLU A 298 24.22 15.51 3.38
C GLU A 298 24.29 15.34 1.85
N SER A 299 25.50 15.29 1.30
CA SER A 299 25.69 15.00 -0.12
C SER A 299 25.09 13.64 -0.50
N ASN A 300 24.60 13.50 -1.72
CA ASN A 300 23.99 12.28 -2.28
C ASN A 300 22.71 11.78 -1.58
N ILE A 301 22.11 12.59 -0.70
CA ILE A 301 20.77 12.34 -0.14
C ILE A 301 19.77 13.30 -0.77
N ASN A 302 18.63 12.75 -1.21
CA ASN A 302 17.50 13.50 -1.71
C ASN A 302 16.25 13.18 -0.90
N VAL A 303 15.46 14.18 -0.50
CA VAL A 303 14.24 14.00 0.28
C VAL A 303 13.04 14.46 -0.55
N ILE A 304 12.20 13.51 -0.93
CA ILE A 304 10.92 13.76 -1.59
C ILE A 304 9.78 13.38 -0.63
N SER A 305 8.69 14.11 -0.70
CA SER A 305 7.49 13.78 0.09
C SER A 305 6.24 14.25 -0.63
N ASP A 306 5.15 13.54 -0.40
CA ASP A 306 3.83 14.05 -0.74
C ASP A 306 3.46 15.21 0.20
N LEU A 307 2.60 16.09 -0.28
CA LEU A 307 2.08 17.16 0.56
C LEU A 307 1.06 16.59 1.56
N PRO A 308 1.16 16.86 2.86
CA PRO A 308 0.22 16.35 3.87
C PRO A 308 -1.26 16.62 3.58
N LYS A 309 -1.57 17.70 2.85
CA LYS A 309 -2.94 18.00 2.39
C LYS A 309 -3.55 16.88 1.54
N TRP A 310 -2.73 16.14 0.77
CA TRP A 310 -3.20 15.00 0.00
C TRP A 310 -3.38 13.75 0.89
N GLY A 311 -2.58 13.59 1.93
CA GLY A 311 -2.81 12.61 2.99
C GLY A 311 -4.14 12.83 3.70
N TYR A 312 -4.48 14.09 3.96
CA TYR A 312 -5.79 14.49 4.51
C TYR A 312 -6.96 14.03 3.60
N VAL A 313 -6.88 14.35 2.30
CA VAL A 313 -7.91 13.92 1.33
C VAL A 313 -7.98 12.39 1.26
N GLN A 314 -6.84 11.70 1.20
CA GLN A 314 -6.81 10.24 1.22
C GLN A 314 -7.42 9.67 2.50
N SER A 315 -7.18 10.31 3.66
CA SER A 315 -7.76 9.91 4.94
C SER A 315 -9.29 10.09 4.95
N LEU A 316 -9.79 11.22 4.41
CA LEU A 316 -11.22 11.45 4.23
C LEU A 316 -11.86 10.32 3.39
N LEU A 317 -11.26 9.98 2.26
CA LEU A 317 -11.76 8.92 1.37
C LEU A 317 -11.65 7.53 2.00
N SER A 318 -10.58 7.28 2.75
CA SER A 318 -10.34 5.99 3.41
C SER A 318 -11.25 5.75 4.61
N ARG A 319 -11.59 6.79 5.36
CA ARG A 319 -12.36 6.73 6.61
C ARG A 319 -13.80 7.17 6.46
N GLY A 320 -14.16 7.78 5.32
CA GLY A 320 -15.47 8.32 5.04
C GLY A 320 -16.56 7.27 4.90
N ASP A 321 -17.79 7.72 5.04
CA ASP A 321 -19.00 6.96 4.71
C ASP A 321 -19.62 7.46 3.40
N ARG A 322 -20.80 6.95 3.04
CA ARG A 322 -21.50 7.29 1.79
C ARG A 322 -21.78 8.79 1.63
N ARG A 323 -21.83 9.58 2.71
CA ARG A 323 -22.04 11.04 2.66
C ARG A 323 -20.86 11.76 2.00
N VAL A 324 -19.63 11.22 2.10
CA VAL A 324 -18.44 11.77 1.45
C VAL A 324 -18.58 11.81 -0.08
N GLY A 325 -19.47 11.01 -0.66
CA GLY A 325 -19.82 11.07 -2.08
C GLY A 325 -20.24 12.46 -2.55
N ARG A 326 -20.89 13.27 -1.68
CA ARG A 326 -21.26 14.66 -1.99
C ARG A 326 -20.03 15.56 -2.11
N ILE A 327 -19.03 15.35 -1.25
CA ILE A 327 -17.75 16.09 -1.33
C ILE A 327 -17.01 15.73 -2.62
N ILE A 328 -16.98 14.43 -2.99
CA ILE A 328 -16.34 13.97 -4.24
C ILE A 328 -17.02 14.61 -5.46
N LEU A 329 -18.35 14.64 -5.48
CA LEU A 329 -19.12 15.27 -6.56
C LEU A 329 -18.86 16.78 -6.63
N ALA A 330 -18.78 17.46 -5.48
CA ALA A 330 -18.42 18.88 -5.43
C ALA A 330 -16.99 19.11 -5.94
N ALA A 331 -16.02 18.30 -5.50
CA ALA A 331 -14.63 18.38 -5.99
C ALA A 331 -14.56 18.20 -7.52
N TYR A 332 -15.30 17.23 -8.07
CA TYR A 332 -15.40 17.07 -9.53
C TYR A 332 -15.95 18.31 -10.22
N ARG A 333 -17.07 18.87 -9.72
CA ARG A 333 -17.70 20.08 -10.27
C ARG A 333 -16.77 21.31 -10.22
N PHE A 334 -15.87 21.36 -9.24
CA PHE A 334 -14.90 22.45 -9.08
C PHE A 334 -13.52 22.12 -9.67
N GLY A 335 -13.43 21.15 -10.59
CA GLY A 335 -12.19 20.85 -11.30
C GLY A 335 -11.06 20.35 -10.41
N GLY A 336 -11.38 19.68 -9.31
CA GLY A 336 -10.40 19.13 -8.35
C GLY A 336 -10.03 20.10 -7.22
N ASP A 337 -10.71 21.24 -7.08
CA ASP A 337 -10.53 22.14 -5.93
C ASP A 337 -11.23 21.60 -4.68
N TRP A 338 -10.50 20.75 -3.93
CA TRP A 338 -10.98 20.16 -2.68
C TRP A 338 -11.30 21.21 -1.61
N LYS A 339 -10.54 22.31 -1.54
CA LYS A 339 -10.77 23.36 -0.56
C LYS A 339 -12.12 24.04 -0.78
N LYS A 340 -12.47 24.29 -2.04
CA LYS A 340 -13.78 24.82 -2.42
C LYS A 340 -14.87 23.79 -2.15
N ALA A 341 -14.66 22.51 -2.50
CA ALA A 341 -15.60 21.44 -2.25
C ALA A 341 -15.95 21.28 -0.75
N PHE A 342 -14.97 21.41 0.14
CA PHE A 342 -15.19 21.36 1.59
C PHE A 342 -16.06 22.53 2.10
N ARG A 343 -15.94 23.71 1.52
CA ARG A 343 -16.74 24.90 1.92
C ARG A 343 -18.17 24.87 1.39
N GLU A 344 -18.34 24.30 0.21
CA GLU A 344 -19.62 24.27 -0.50
C GLU A 344 -20.50 23.06 -0.11
N THR A 345 -20.01 22.19 0.75
CA THR A 345 -20.77 21.07 1.30
C THR A 345 -21.03 21.25 2.80
N ASP A 346 -22.19 20.80 3.27
CA ASP A 346 -22.59 20.79 4.69
C ASP A 346 -21.94 19.68 5.52
N ILE A 347 -20.92 19.01 4.97
CA ILE A 347 -20.21 17.90 5.60
C ILE A 347 -18.90 18.39 6.17
N ASN A 348 -18.72 18.20 7.49
CA ASN A 348 -17.43 18.46 8.13
C ASN A 348 -16.43 17.33 7.82
N PRO A 349 -15.40 17.54 6.96
CA PRO A 349 -14.43 16.51 6.64
C PRO A 349 -13.55 16.11 7.85
N ASP A 350 -13.33 17.02 8.81
CA ASP A 350 -12.51 16.77 10.00
C ASP A 350 -13.12 15.69 10.90
N PHE A 351 -14.46 15.54 10.88
CA PHE A 351 -15.17 14.46 11.55
C PHE A 351 -14.65 13.07 11.12
N TYR A 352 -14.32 12.91 9.85
CA TYR A 352 -13.78 11.65 9.34
C TYR A 352 -12.27 11.56 9.54
N VAL A 353 -11.54 12.66 9.39
CA VAL A 353 -10.08 12.67 9.29
C VAL A 353 -9.43 12.65 10.67
N TYR A 354 -9.82 13.57 11.55
CA TYR A 354 -9.11 13.81 12.81
C TYR A 354 -9.72 13.15 14.03
N ARG A 355 -10.94 12.61 13.94
CA ARG A 355 -11.60 12.02 15.08
C ARG A 355 -11.03 10.64 15.39
N GLN A 356 -10.64 10.42 16.66
CA GLN A 356 -10.42 9.09 17.22
C GLN A 356 -11.73 8.31 17.15
N ARG A 357 -11.68 7.05 16.71
CA ARG A 357 -12.85 6.15 16.70
C ARG A 357 -12.79 5.18 17.87
N TYR A 358 -13.97 4.71 18.28
CA TYR A 358 -14.13 3.77 19.38
C TYR A 358 -14.51 2.38 18.87
N PHE A 359 -14.26 1.36 19.70
CA PHE A 359 -14.55 -0.03 19.32
C PHE A 359 -16.03 -0.27 19.04
N GLU A 360 -16.91 0.37 19.82
CA GLU A 360 -18.38 0.22 19.75
C GLU A 360 -18.99 0.87 18.52
N GLU A 361 -18.26 1.73 17.82
CA GLU A 361 -18.77 2.39 16.63
C GLU A 361 -18.98 1.39 15.49
N ILE A 362 -20.07 1.56 14.75
CA ILE A 362 -20.29 0.90 13.47
C ILE A 362 -19.50 1.65 12.40
N PHE A 363 -18.58 0.96 11.74
CA PHE A 363 -17.81 1.56 10.66
C PHE A 363 -18.49 1.37 9.29
N PRO A 364 -18.22 2.26 8.33
CA PRO A 364 -18.82 2.19 6.99
C PRO A 364 -18.52 0.89 6.22
N TRP A 365 -17.60 0.07 6.69
CA TRP A 365 -17.19 -1.21 6.12
C TRP A 365 -17.48 -2.44 7.00
N ASP A 366 -18.08 -2.28 8.19
CA ASP A 366 -18.35 -3.39 9.12
C ASP A 366 -19.37 -4.40 8.58
N PHE A 367 -20.15 -4.02 7.56
CA PHE A 367 -21.05 -4.93 6.86
C PHE A 367 -20.35 -5.84 5.84
N ILE A 368 -19.06 -5.59 5.52
CA ILE A 368 -18.27 -6.44 4.64
C ILE A 368 -17.52 -7.49 5.49
N ASP A 369 -17.93 -8.75 5.33
CA ASP A 369 -17.20 -9.86 5.96
C ASP A 369 -16.02 -10.28 5.08
N HIS A 370 -14.84 -9.79 5.43
CA HIS A 370 -13.57 -10.14 4.77
C HIS A 370 -12.84 -11.29 5.47
N GLY A 371 -13.46 -11.94 6.47
CA GLY A 371 -12.91 -13.09 7.20
C GLY A 371 -12.01 -12.73 8.38
N MET A 372 -11.91 -11.44 8.74
CA MET A 372 -11.16 -10.97 9.90
C MET A 372 -12.12 -10.39 10.95
N LYS A 373 -12.00 -10.84 12.19
CA LYS A 373 -12.85 -10.35 13.28
C LYS A 373 -12.40 -8.97 13.73
N LYS A 374 -13.36 -8.08 14.03
CA LYS A 374 -13.12 -6.71 14.52
C LYS A 374 -12.35 -6.71 15.85
N GLU A 375 -12.68 -7.66 16.73
CA GLU A 375 -12.04 -7.86 18.03
C GLU A 375 -10.53 -8.16 17.88
N HIS A 376 -10.16 -8.98 16.90
CA HIS A 376 -8.76 -9.29 16.62
C HIS A 376 -7.99 -8.04 16.17
N LEU A 377 -8.58 -7.25 15.26
CA LEU A 377 -7.97 -6.02 14.78
C LEU A 377 -7.80 -5.01 15.92
N PHE A 378 -8.79 -4.92 16.83
CA PHE A 378 -8.73 -4.02 17.98
C PHE A 378 -7.69 -4.46 19.00
N ALA A 379 -7.60 -5.77 19.29
CA ALA A 379 -6.55 -6.30 20.16
C ALA A 379 -5.14 -5.99 19.63
N GLU A 380 -4.94 -6.09 18.30
CA GLU A 380 -3.68 -5.68 17.67
C GLU A 380 -3.45 -4.16 17.72
N TYR A 381 -4.51 -3.35 17.67
CA TYR A 381 -4.42 -1.91 17.87
C TYR A 381 -4.00 -1.57 19.29
N GLN A 382 -4.61 -2.19 20.31
CA GLN A 382 -4.25 -2.00 21.71
C GLN A 382 -2.80 -2.39 21.98
N LYS A 383 -2.34 -3.54 21.48
CA LYS A 383 -0.93 -3.96 21.58
C LYS A 383 0.07 -2.97 20.96
N ALA A 384 -0.36 -2.21 19.97
CA ALA A 384 0.48 -1.20 19.33
C ALA A 384 0.64 0.07 20.19
N LEU A 385 -0.33 0.34 21.05
CA LEU A 385 -0.32 1.55 21.89
C LEU A 385 0.31 1.33 23.28
N GLY A 386 0.54 0.07 23.67
CA GLY A 386 1.09 -0.36 24.98
C GLY A 386 -0.01 -1.02 25.78
#